data_05f4c2e5a5fd301c3fd8abd56111e7bb
#
_entry.id   05f4c2e5a5fd301c3fd8abd56111e7bb
#
_cell.length_a   1.000
_cell.length_b   1.000
_cell.length_c   1.000
_cell.angle_alpha   90.00
_cell.angle_beta   90.00
_cell.angle_gamma   90.00
#
_symmetry.space_group_name_H-M   'P 1'
#
loop_
_entity.id
_entity.type
_entity.pdbx_description
1 polymer ?
#
loop_
_entity_poly.entity_id
_entity_poly.type
_entity_poly.pdbx_seq_one_letter_code
_entity_poly.pdbx_strand_id
1 'polypeptide(L)'
;MKIIIIGAGPGGYETALLAAGRDVEVVLIESGPVGGTCLNEGCIPTKAFCRNAEVLDGLHEAEGFGVTGLSYDFDFRAVVSRKNAVVEQLRGGVEGLLGHKNITLVRGKAYFKDDHTILVDGQEY
;
A
#
# COMPACT_ATOMS: atom_id res chain seq x y z
N MET A 1 -17.05 10.09 -19.78
CA MET A 1 -15.92 9.22 -20.17
C MET A 1 -15.72 8.20 -19.07
N LYS A 2 -15.50 6.94 -19.43
CA LYS A 2 -15.21 5.83 -18.50
C LYS A 2 -13.80 5.28 -18.80
N ILE A 3 -13.03 5.00 -17.79
CA ILE A 3 -11.73 4.33 -17.93
C ILE A 3 -11.67 3.08 -17.05
N ILE A 4 -10.92 2.08 -17.50
CA ILE A 4 -10.61 0.88 -16.74
C ILE A 4 -9.12 0.90 -16.42
N ILE A 5 -8.79 0.69 -15.14
CA ILE A 5 -7.41 0.62 -14.66
C ILE A 5 -7.19 -0.76 -14.05
N ILE A 6 -6.17 -1.47 -14.50
CA ILE A 6 -5.80 -2.78 -13.99
C ILE A 6 -4.59 -2.65 -13.06
N GLY A 7 -4.79 -3.01 -11.81
CA GLY A 7 -3.82 -2.92 -10.73
C GLY A 7 -4.00 -1.66 -9.88
N ALA A 8 -4.16 -1.85 -8.56
CA ALA A 8 -4.28 -0.79 -7.57
C ALA A 8 -2.96 -0.56 -6.80
N GLY A 9 -1.82 -0.71 -7.48
CA GLY A 9 -0.53 -0.21 -7.01
C GLY A 9 -0.44 1.31 -7.09
N PRO A 10 0.70 1.94 -6.73
CA PRO A 10 0.83 3.41 -6.70
C PRO A 10 0.41 4.10 -8.00
N GLY A 11 0.82 3.59 -9.16
CA GLY A 11 0.41 4.15 -10.44
C GLY A 11 -1.10 4.03 -10.70
N GLY A 12 -1.71 2.89 -10.31
CA GLY A 12 -3.13 2.63 -10.56
C GLY A 12 -4.05 3.44 -9.64
N TYR A 13 -3.86 3.37 -8.33
CA TYR A 13 -4.75 4.08 -7.41
C TYR A 13 -4.61 5.60 -7.50
N GLU A 14 -3.39 6.14 -7.69
CA GLU A 14 -3.18 7.57 -7.88
C GLU A 14 -3.86 8.07 -9.17
N THR A 15 -3.72 7.31 -10.27
CA THR A 15 -4.41 7.64 -11.54
C THR A 15 -5.93 7.57 -11.37
N ALA A 16 -6.44 6.57 -10.65
CA ALA A 16 -7.87 6.44 -10.38
C ALA A 16 -8.41 7.65 -9.61
N LEU A 17 -7.72 8.08 -8.56
CA LEU A 17 -8.09 9.25 -7.76
C LEU A 17 -8.05 10.55 -8.59
N LEU A 18 -7.00 10.73 -9.39
CA LEU A 18 -6.86 11.90 -10.24
C LEU A 18 -7.98 12.00 -11.29
N ALA A 19 -8.32 10.87 -11.92
CA ALA A 19 -9.38 10.80 -12.92
C ALA A 19 -10.77 11.03 -12.28
N ALA A 20 -11.03 10.37 -11.16
CA ALA A 20 -12.28 10.52 -10.43
C ALA A 20 -12.53 11.94 -9.94
N GLY A 21 -11.49 12.64 -9.51
CA GLY A 21 -11.54 14.07 -9.13
C GLY A 21 -11.82 15.01 -10.30
N ARG A 22 -11.77 14.53 -11.54
CA ARG A 22 -12.13 15.23 -12.78
C ARG A 22 -13.44 14.73 -13.40
N ASP A 23 -14.31 14.15 -12.59
CA ASP A 23 -15.60 13.61 -13.00
C ASP A 23 -15.52 12.49 -14.08
N VAL A 24 -14.40 11.77 -14.12
CA VAL A 24 -14.26 10.56 -14.95
C VAL A 24 -14.74 9.35 -14.14
N GLU A 25 -15.58 8.53 -14.75
CA GLU A 25 -15.95 7.22 -14.19
C GLU A 25 -14.77 6.26 -14.29
N VAL A 26 -14.38 5.65 -13.16
CA VAL A 26 -13.24 4.75 -13.08
C VAL A 26 -13.67 3.37 -12.61
N VAL A 27 -13.28 2.34 -13.33
CA VAL A 27 -13.28 0.96 -12.86
C VAL A 27 -11.84 0.58 -12.54
N LEU A 28 -11.53 0.39 -11.27
CA LEU A 28 -10.20 -0.02 -10.81
C LEU A 28 -10.26 -1.51 -10.43
N ILE A 29 -9.47 -2.33 -11.09
CA ILE A 29 -9.46 -3.79 -10.90
C ILE A 29 -8.20 -4.19 -10.15
N GLU A 30 -8.34 -4.94 -9.06
CA GLU A 30 -7.20 -5.42 -8.26
C GLU A 30 -7.43 -6.85 -7.78
N SER A 31 -6.45 -7.72 -8.01
CA SER A 31 -6.50 -9.14 -7.63
C SER A 31 -6.01 -9.41 -6.20
N GLY A 32 -5.31 -8.47 -5.61
CA GLY A 32 -4.73 -8.57 -4.27
C GLY A 32 -5.09 -7.39 -3.37
N PRO A 33 -4.31 -7.13 -2.33
CA PRO A 33 -4.49 -5.94 -1.51
C PRO A 33 -4.13 -4.67 -2.29
N VAL A 34 -4.92 -3.60 -2.12
CA VAL A 34 -4.59 -2.30 -2.72
C VAL A 34 -3.27 -1.75 -2.19
N GLY A 35 -2.64 -0.88 -2.97
CA GLY A 35 -1.33 -0.31 -2.65
C GLY A 35 -0.16 -1.02 -3.33
N GLY A 36 -0.41 -2.20 -3.94
CA GLY A 36 0.58 -2.95 -4.70
C GLY A 36 1.78 -3.39 -3.87
N THR A 37 2.85 -3.80 -4.54
CA THR A 37 4.08 -4.29 -3.90
C THR A 37 4.73 -3.23 -3.01
N CYS A 38 4.79 -1.98 -3.44
CA CYS A 38 5.42 -0.90 -2.68
C CYS A 38 4.83 -0.77 -1.26
N LEU A 39 3.51 -0.70 -1.14
CA LEU A 39 2.84 -0.54 0.15
C LEU A 39 2.88 -1.83 0.99
N ASN A 40 2.60 -2.97 0.37
CA ASN A 40 2.35 -4.22 1.10
C ASN A 40 3.62 -5.02 1.39
N GLU A 41 4.60 -5.04 0.48
CA GLU A 41 5.75 -5.94 0.52
C GLU A 41 7.10 -5.27 0.22
N GLY A 42 7.10 -3.99 -0.16
CA GLY A 42 8.29 -3.26 -0.63
C GLY A 42 8.66 -2.05 0.21
N CYS A 43 8.36 -0.87 -0.30
CA CYS A 43 8.84 0.42 0.23
C CYS A 43 8.45 0.64 1.70
N ILE A 44 7.21 0.40 2.05
CA ILE A 44 6.68 0.68 3.40
C ILE A 44 7.24 -0.31 4.44
N PRO A 45 7.15 -1.64 4.24
CA PRO A 45 7.80 -2.58 5.15
C PRO A 45 9.30 -2.34 5.32
N THR A 46 10.01 -2.07 4.22
CA THR A 46 11.45 -1.78 4.26
C THR A 46 11.76 -0.55 5.11
N LYS A 47 11.06 0.56 4.89
CA LYS A 47 11.23 1.78 5.70
C LYS A 47 10.88 1.56 7.17
N ALA A 48 9.87 0.73 7.46
CA ALA A 48 9.53 0.39 8.84
C ALA A 48 10.67 -0.36 9.54
N PHE A 49 11.33 -1.30 8.85
CA PHE A 49 12.51 -2.01 9.36
C PHE A 49 13.74 -1.08 9.48
N CYS A 50 14.02 -0.24 8.48
CA CYS A 50 15.10 0.75 8.56
C CYS A 50 14.94 1.66 9.78
N ARG A 51 13.71 2.11 10.07
CA ARG A 51 13.47 2.92 11.26
C ARG A 51 13.76 2.19 12.57
N ASN A 52 13.54 0.89 12.63
CA ASN A 52 13.93 0.08 13.79
C ASN A 52 15.46 -0.05 13.91
N ALA A 53 16.17 -0.21 12.79
CA ALA A 53 17.64 -0.23 12.78
C ALA A 53 18.21 1.11 13.28
N GLU A 54 17.71 2.24 12.78
CA GLU A 54 18.12 3.58 13.24
C GLU A 54 17.95 3.77 14.75
N VAL A 55 16.90 3.22 15.35
CA VAL A 55 16.70 3.27 16.81
C VAL A 55 17.78 2.49 17.53
N LEU A 56 18.15 1.30 17.03
CA LEU A 56 19.23 0.48 17.61
C LEU A 56 20.59 1.16 17.46
N ASP A 57 20.87 1.72 16.29
CA ASP A 57 22.11 2.50 16.05
C ASP A 57 22.21 3.67 17.03
N GLY A 58 21.12 4.41 17.22
CA GLY A 58 21.09 5.50 18.21
C GLY A 58 21.34 5.03 19.65
N LEU A 59 20.90 3.82 20.03
CA LEU A 59 21.22 3.25 21.33
C LEU A 59 22.70 2.87 21.45
N HIS A 60 23.30 2.34 20.39
CA HIS A 60 24.73 2.00 20.38
C HIS A 60 25.63 3.27 20.43
N GLU A 61 25.19 4.37 19.86
CA GLU A 61 25.92 5.64 19.83
C GLU A 61 25.67 6.50 21.10
N ALA A 62 24.70 6.14 21.93
CA ALA A 62 24.19 6.96 23.03
C ALA A 62 25.28 7.39 24.05
N GLU A 63 26.32 6.57 24.26
CA GLU A 63 27.42 6.89 25.17
C GLU A 63 28.19 8.14 24.72
N GLY A 64 28.37 8.32 23.40
CA GLY A 64 28.97 9.51 22.81
C GLY A 64 28.18 10.80 23.08
N PHE A 65 26.91 10.67 23.42
CA PHE A 65 26.01 11.77 23.79
C PHE A 65 25.79 11.90 25.30
N GLY A 66 26.57 11.20 26.11
CA GLY A 66 26.52 11.26 27.57
C GLY A 66 25.43 10.40 28.22
N VAL A 67 24.79 9.50 27.45
CA VAL A 67 23.79 8.54 27.97
C VAL A 67 24.50 7.22 28.27
N THR A 68 24.73 6.94 29.57
CA THR A 68 25.47 5.76 30.02
C THR A 68 24.56 4.79 30.80
N GLY A 69 25.02 3.55 30.95
CA GLY A 69 24.29 2.52 31.72
C GLY A 69 23.05 1.97 31.00
N LEU A 70 22.97 2.12 29.67
CA LEU A 70 21.87 1.57 28.90
C LEU A 70 21.89 0.02 28.95
N SER A 71 20.69 -0.52 29.26
CA SER A 71 20.41 -1.95 29.12
C SER A 71 19.07 -2.09 28.41
N TYR A 72 18.97 -2.95 27.42
CA TYR A 72 17.71 -3.18 26.70
C TYR A 72 17.63 -4.62 26.19
N ASP A 73 16.42 -5.10 26.04
CA ASP A 73 16.10 -6.34 25.34
C ASP A 73 15.58 -6.01 23.93
N PHE A 74 15.87 -6.89 22.97
CA PHE A 74 15.40 -6.75 21.60
C PHE A 74 14.42 -7.87 21.24
N ASP A 75 13.17 -7.48 20.92
CA ASP A 75 12.13 -8.40 20.46
C ASP A 75 11.81 -8.16 18.97
N PHE A 76 12.34 -9.03 18.10
CA PHE A 76 12.09 -8.97 16.67
C PHE A 76 10.61 -9.22 16.30
N ARG A 77 9.86 -9.97 17.11
CA ARG A 77 8.42 -10.17 16.87
C ARG A 77 7.64 -8.87 17.02
N ALA A 78 8.00 -8.06 18.01
CA ALA A 78 7.42 -6.74 18.18
C ALA A 78 7.75 -5.82 16.98
N VAL A 79 8.96 -5.90 16.43
CA VAL A 79 9.36 -5.18 15.21
C VAL A 79 8.49 -5.57 14.02
N VAL A 80 8.27 -6.87 13.80
CA VAL A 80 7.41 -7.38 12.72
C VAL A 80 5.96 -6.95 12.92
N SER A 81 5.46 -7.05 14.16
CA SER A 81 4.08 -6.61 14.48
C SER A 81 3.88 -5.13 14.19
N ARG A 82 4.82 -4.27 14.61
CA ARG A 82 4.80 -2.85 14.28
C ARG A 82 4.78 -2.59 12.78
N LYS A 83 5.65 -3.27 12.02
CA LYS A 83 5.69 -3.17 10.55
C LYS A 83 4.34 -3.55 9.93
N ASN A 84 3.71 -4.64 10.38
CA ASN A 84 2.39 -5.06 9.90
C ASN A 84 1.32 -4.00 10.18
N ALA A 85 1.29 -3.45 11.39
CA ALA A 85 0.35 -2.39 11.76
C ALA A 85 0.49 -1.14 10.88
N VAL A 86 1.72 -0.73 10.54
CA VAL A 86 1.98 0.40 9.63
C VAL A 86 1.43 0.11 8.23
N VAL A 87 1.67 -1.09 7.70
CA VAL A 87 1.15 -1.50 6.38
C VAL A 87 -0.37 -1.50 6.37
N GLU A 88 -1.02 -2.07 7.38
CA GLU A 88 -2.49 -2.12 7.49
C GLU A 88 -3.10 -0.73 7.58
N GLN A 89 -2.51 0.15 8.39
CA GLN A 89 -2.99 1.53 8.53
C GLN A 89 -2.94 2.29 7.19
N LEU A 90 -1.85 2.17 6.45
CA LEU A 90 -1.70 2.85 5.17
C LEU A 90 -2.59 2.24 4.09
N ARG A 91 -2.75 0.91 4.07
CA ARG A 91 -3.69 0.22 3.18
C ARG A 91 -5.13 0.69 3.42
N GLY A 92 -5.56 0.74 4.68
CA GLY A 92 -6.88 1.27 5.05
C GLY A 92 -7.07 2.72 4.60
N GLY A 93 -6.03 3.55 4.65
CA GLY A 93 -6.05 4.91 4.11
C GLY A 93 -6.29 4.93 2.60
N VAL A 94 -5.59 4.09 1.82
CA VAL A 94 -5.81 3.97 0.37
C VAL A 94 -7.21 3.45 0.07
N GLU A 95 -7.68 2.42 0.79
CA GLU A 95 -9.04 1.90 0.63
C GLU A 95 -10.10 2.97 0.91
N GLY A 96 -9.90 3.78 1.94
CA GLY A 96 -10.79 4.91 2.24
C GLY A 96 -10.84 5.93 1.10
N LEU A 97 -9.71 6.28 0.50
CA LEU A 97 -9.65 7.19 -0.66
C LEU A 97 -10.35 6.59 -1.89
N LEU A 98 -10.21 5.28 -2.12
CA LEU A 98 -10.86 4.58 -3.23
C LEU A 98 -12.38 4.45 -3.07
N GLY A 99 -12.96 4.81 -1.91
CA GLY A 99 -14.40 4.97 -1.70
C GLY A 99 -15.02 6.18 -2.42
N HIS A 100 -14.29 6.88 -3.29
CA HIS A 100 -14.81 8.01 -4.07
C HIS A 100 -15.97 7.58 -4.99
N LYS A 101 -17.02 8.40 -5.08
CA LYS A 101 -18.27 8.09 -5.83
C LYS A 101 -18.07 7.70 -7.31
N ASN A 102 -17.01 8.19 -7.94
CA ASN A 102 -16.68 7.92 -9.35
C ASN A 102 -15.71 6.74 -9.52
N ILE A 103 -15.37 6.02 -8.43
CA ILE A 103 -14.49 4.85 -8.48
C ILE A 103 -15.29 3.61 -8.13
N THR A 104 -15.27 2.62 -9.00
CA THR A 104 -15.75 1.27 -8.73
C THR A 104 -14.53 0.35 -8.57
N LEU A 105 -14.26 -0.07 -7.34
CA LEU A 105 -13.19 -1.04 -7.06
C LEU A 105 -13.71 -2.46 -7.28
N VAL A 106 -13.15 -3.15 -8.26
CA VAL A 106 -13.47 -4.55 -8.59
C VAL A 106 -12.35 -5.45 -8.10
N ARG A 107 -12.69 -6.41 -7.26
CA ARG A 107 -11.76 -7.44 -6.78
C ARG A 107 -11.78 -8.62 -7.73
N GLY A 108 -10.61 -9.00 -8.24
CA GLY A 108 -10.46 -10.14 -9.13
C GLY A 108 -9.30 -9.97 -10.10
N LYS A 109 -9.01 -11.06 -10.83
CA LYS A 109 -7.95 -11.07 -11.83
C LYS A 109 -8.50 -10.67 -13.18
N ALA A 110 -7.96 -9.60 -13.75
CA ALA A 110 -8.36 -9.08 -15.05
C ALA A 110 -7.68 -9.80 -16.21
N TYR A 111 -8.44 -10.01 -17.29
CA TYR A 111 -7.95 -10.54 -18.57
C TYR A 111 -8.54 -9.72 -19.72
N PHE A 112 -7.75 -9.47 -20.75
CA PHE A 112 -8.27 -8.92 -21.99
C PHE A 112 -9.05 -10.00 -22.74
N LYS A 113 -10.32 -9.74 -23.03
CA LYS A 113 -11.13 -10.56 -23.93
C LYS A 113 -10.92 -10.16 -25.38
N ASP A 114 -10.90 -8.86 -25.61
CA ASP A 114 -10.62 -8.18 -26.88
C ASP A 114 -10.08 -6.76 -26.58
N ASP A 115 -9.96 -5.92 -27.63
CA ASP A 115 -9.43 -4.54 -27.54
C ASP A 115 -10.35 -3.57 -26.79
N HIS A 116 -11.58 -3.97 -26.45
CA HIS A 116 -12.58 -3.10 -25.81
C HIS A 116 -13.18 -3.72 -24.55
N THR A 117 -12.85 -4.98 -24.22
CA THR A 117 -13.51 -5.73 -23.14
C THR A 117 -12.48 -6.36 -22.20
N ILE A 118 -12.67 -6.11 -20.90
CA ILE A 118 -11.94 -6.78 -19.83
C ILE A 118 -12.85 -7.78 -19.13
N LEU A 119 -12.34 -8.97 -18.87
CA LEU A 119 -13.02 -10.00 -18.08
C LEU A 119 -12.44 -10.05 -16.67
N VAL A 120 -13.32 -10.09 -15.66
CA VAL A 120 -12.97 -10.38 -14.27
C VAL A 120 -13.95 -11.40 -13.73
N ASP A 121 -13.47 -12.60 -13.40
CA ASP A 121 -14.28 -13.70 -12.85
C ASP A 121 -15.56 -13.99 -13.67
N GLY A 122 -15.46 -13.86 -15.01
CA GLY A 122 -16.57 -14.10 -15.96
C GLY A 122 -17.49 -12.90 -16.20
N GLN A 123 -17.30 -11.80 -15.52
CA GLN A 123 -18.01 -10.54 -15.76
C GLN A 123 -17.24 -9.65 -16.73
N GLU A 124 -17.96 -9.02 -17.66
CA GLU A 124 -17.41 -8.08 -18.67
C GLU A 124 -17.47 -6.62 -18.17
N TYR A 125 -16.41 -5.90 -18.49
CA TYR A 125 -16.26 -4.47 -18.19
C TYR A 125 -15.79 -3.69 -19.40
#